data_5086c9307cd455904c50c25234d326cc
#
_entry.id   5086c9307cd455904c50c25234d326cc
#
_cell.length_a   1.000
_cell.length_b   1.000
_cell.length_c   1.000
_cell.angle_alpha   90.00
_cell.angle_beta   90.00
_cell.angle_gamma   90.00
#
_symmetry.space_group_name_H-M   'P 1'
#
loop_
_entity.id
_entity.type
_entity.pdbx_description
1 polymer ?
#
loop_
_entity_poly.entity_id
_entity_poly.type
_entity_poly.pdbx_seq_one_letter_code
_entity_poly.pdbx_strand_id
1 'polypeptide(L)'
;MSTTEYDQETAFNEEIAKITDQSVVFRLKQIKDLVVQRINLEKNFRKEQSKLEAKYEKEYAPLYKERADIINGDKKVSFDDVKDILSGVQVTSTEESETGIPSYWLTCLKHSKQFSELVNKKDEAVLKNLKDITLDFKESGDFSIFFHFKENEYFKHSNLFRHFYLDDKQNIKKIESSKIEWTSEEVNPTVERKKKKLKSKNKSAEVKVVTKLEEVPSFFNFFKDYTACEGHASHSHPHKKSDDGEEEDAKTGRGNSEHENFG
;
A
#
# COMPACT_ATOMS: atom_id res chain seq x y z
N MET A 1 15.46 18.25 -20.32
CA MET A 1 15.65 16.82 -20.69
C MET A 1 16.14 16.09 -19.46
N SER A 2 15.51 14.98 -19.10
CA SER A 2 16.01 14.14 -17.99
C SER A 2 17.28 13.42 -18.45
N THR A 3 18.15 13.03 -17.51
CA THR A 3 19.37 12.25 -17.80
C THR A 3 19.06 11.00 -18.62
N THR A 4 17.94 10.34 -18.36
CA THR A 4 17.46 9.15 -19.10
C THR A 4 17.07 9.45 -20.56
N GLU A 5 16.53 10.62 -20.88
CA GLU A 5 16.20 11.00 -22.26
C GLU A 5 17.46 11.33 -23.07
N TYR A 6 18.44 11.95 -22.43
CA TYR A 6 19.74 12.25 -23.04
C TYR A 6 20.51 10.94 -23.36
N ASP A 7 20.50 9.98 -22.43
CA ASP A 7 21.17 8.67 -22.60
C ASP A 7 20.53 7.85 -23.74
N GLN A 8 19.20 7.86 -23.85
CA GLN A 8 18.47 7.17 -24.92
C GLN A 8 18.72 7.81 -26.30
N GLU A 9 18.81 9.14 -26.37
CA GLU A 9 19.09 9.85 -27.60
C GLU A 9 20.51 9.60 -28.07
N THR A 10 21.48 9.59 -27.17
CA THR A 10 22.89 9.29 -27.44
C THR A 10 23.04 7.85 -27.96
N ALA A 11 22.45 6.87 -27.27
CA ALA A 11 22.47 5.48 -27.70
C ALA A 11 21.84 5.25 -29.09
N PHE A 12 20.72 5.92 -29.37
CA PHE A 12 20.09 5.84 -30.69
C PHE A 12 20.99 6.43 -31.80
N ASN A 13 21.63 7.57 -31.53
CA ASN A 13 22.54 8.20 -32.51
C ASN A 13 23.80 7.36 -32.77
N GLU A 14 24.34 6.70 -31.74
CA GLU A 14 25.45 5.77 -31.88
C GLU A 14 25.10 4.53 -32.71
N GLU A 15 23.90 3.99 -32.54
CA GLU A 15 23.45 2.84 -33.37
C GLU A 15 23.18 3.24 -34.82
N ILE A 16 22.59 4.42 -35.06
CA ILE A 16 22.38 4.95 -36.43
C ILE A 16 23.69 5.19 -37.16
N ALA A 17 24.74 5.66 -36.46
CA ALA A 17 26.04 5.92 -37.06
C ALA A 17 26.73 4.66 -37.62
N LYS A 18 26.32 3.45 -37.20
CA LYS A 18 26.81 2.17 -37.71
C LYS A 18 26.15 1.74 -39.01
N ILE A 19 25.05 2.39 -39.43
CA ILE A 19 24.26 2.03 -40.60
C ILE A 19 24.79 2.76 -41.80
N THR A 20 25.23 2.02 -42.84
CA THR A 20 25.82 2.57 -44.09
C THR A 20 24.77 2.99 -45.12
N ASP A 21 23.56 2.40 -45.07
CA ASP A 21 22.47 2.72 -46.00
C ASP A 21 21.72 3.99 -45.56
N GLN A 22 21.93 5.07 -46.27
CA GLN A 22 21.29 6.37 -46.01
C GLN A 22 19.76 6.31 -46.07
N SER A 23 19.18 5.44 -46.92
CA SER A 23 17.71 5.34 -47.01
C SER A 23 17.10 4.72 -45.74
N VAL A 24 17.82 3.77 -45.14
CA VAL A 24 17.44 3.18 -43.86
C VAL A 24 17.55 4.18 -42.73
N VAL A 25 18.64 4.94 -42.66
CA VAL A 25 18.85 6.01 -41.67
C VAL A 25 17.73 7.04 -41.72
N PHE A 26 17.34 7.49 -42.93
CA PHE A 26 16.28 8.47 -43.12
C PHE A 26 14.92 7.93 -42.61
N ARG A 27 14.59 6.68 -42.91
CA ARG A 27 13.35 6.05 -42.42
C ARG A 27 13.34 5.88 -40.90
N LEU A 28 14.46 5.48 -40.30
CA LEU A 28 14.59 5.38 -38.85
C LEU A 28 14.39 6.71 -38.15
N LYS A 29 14.93 7.81 -38.72
CA LYS A 29 14.69 9.15 -38.21
C LYS A 29 13.20 9.52 -38.26
N GLN A 30 12.52 9.23 -39.38
CA GLN A 30 11.06 9.50 -39.47
C GLN A 30 10.28 8.68 -38.44
N ILE A 31 10.64 7.40 -38.20
CA ILE A 31 10.01 6.58 -37.15
C ILE A 31 10.26 7.21 -35.77
N LYS A 32 11.50 7.66 -35.49
CA LYS A 32 11.79 8.39 -34.24
C LYS A 32 10.90 9.60 -34.04
N ASP A 33 10.71 10.40 -35.08
CA ASP A 33 9.84 11.60 -35.01
C ASP A 33 8.39 11.22 -34.71
N LEU A 34 7.88 10.11 -35.27
CA LEU A 34 6.54 9.60 -34.95
C LEU A 34 6.45 9.11 -33.50
N VAL A 35 7.49 8.47 -32.98
CA VAL A 35 7.55 8.06 -31.55
C VAL A 35 7.51 9.27 -30.63
N VAL A 36 8.25 10.34 -30.95
CA VAL A 36 8.23 11.60 -30.19
C VAL A 36 6.83 12.23 -30.21
N GLN A 37 6.19 12.26 -31.39
CA GLN A 37 4.81 12.76 -31.50
C GLN A 37 3.84 11.94 -30.65
N ARG A 38 3.95 10.61 -30.68
CA ARG A 38 3.13 9.73 -29.85
C ARG A 38 3.33 10.01 -28.36
N ILE A 39 4.57 10.18 -27.89
CA ILE A 39 4.88 10.50 -26.49
C ILE A 39 4.22 11.81 -26.07
N ASN A 40 4.27 12.83 -26.96
CA ASN A 40 3.63 14.13 -26.67
C ASN A 40 2.09 14.02 -26.61
N LEU A 41 1.49 13.23 -27.50
CA LEU A 41 0.04 12.97 -27.44
C LEU A 41 -0.34 12.21 -26.17
N GLU A 42 0.46 11.25 -25.75
CA GLU A 42 0.24 10.51 -24.51
C GLU A 42 0.35 11.41 -23.27
N LYS A 43 1.32 12.32 -23.24
CA LYS A 43 1.41 13.35 -22.17
C LYS A 43 0.16 14.24 -22.12
N ASN A 44 -0.35 14.67 -23.26
CA ASN A 44 -1.58 15.49 -23.33
C ASN A 44 -2.79 14.68 -22.84
N PHE A 45 -2.93 13.43 -23.31
CA PHE A 45 -4.00 12.52 -22.87
C PHE A 45 -4.02 12.37 -21.35
N ARG A 46 -2.87 12.10 -20.74
CA ARG A 46 -2.77 11.96 -19.27
C ARG A 46 -3.17 13.24 -18.53
N LYS A 47 -2.77 14.39 -19.07
CA LYS A 47 -3.15 15.70 -18.52
C LYS A 47 -4.66 15.94 -18.57
N GLU A 48 -5.31 15.58 -19.67
CA GLU A 48 -6.76 15.68 -19.80
C GLU A 48 -7.48 14.68 -18.90
N GLN A 49 -6.96 13.44 -18.81
CA GLN A 49 -7.48 12.41 -17.92
C GLN A 49 -7.45 12.88 -16.46
N SER A 50 -6.31 13.40 -15.97
CA SER A 50 -6.18 13.86 -14.58
C SER A 50 -7.13 15.02 -14.27
N LYS A 51 -7.33 15.95 -15.24
CA LYS A 51 -8.33 17.02 -15.09
C LYS A 51 -9.75 16.48 -15.01
N LEU A 52 -10.06 15.47 -15.83
CA LEU A 52 -11.37 14.84 -15.83
C LEU A 52 -11.63 14.11 -14.51
N GLU A 53 -10.67 13.35 -14.02
CA GLU A 53 -10.73 12.65 -12.72
C GLU A 53 -10.94 13.66 -11.59
N ALA A 54 -10.15 14.74 -11.52
CA ALA A 54 -10.30 15.79 -10.52
C ALA A 54 -11.66 16.52 -10.60
N LYS A 55 -12.23 16.65 -11.80
CA LYS A 55 -13.57 17.20 -11.98
C LYS A 55 -14.64 16.28 -11.40
N TYR A 56 -14.62 15.01 -11.79
CA TYR A 56 -15.65 14.05 -11.34
C TYR A 56 -15.53 13.75 -9.84
N GLU A 57 -14.34 13.79 -9.27
CA GLU A 57 -14.18 13.65 -7.81
C GLU A 57 -14.94 14.75 -7.06
N LYS A 58 -14.92 15.98 -7.57
CA LYS A 58 -15.74 17.08 -7.01
C LYS A 58 -17.24 16.83 -7.15
N GLU A 59 -17.66 16.19 -8.25
CA GLU A 59 -19.07 15.82 -8.47
C GLU A 59 -19.50 14.65 -7.58
N TYR A 60 -18.59 13.72 -7.24
CA TYR A 60 -18.83 12.62 -6.30
C TYR A 60 -18.82 13.05 -4.82
N ALA A 61 -18.14 14.15 -4.48
CA ALA A 61 -17.99 14.59 -3.10
C ALA A 61 -19.31 14.69 -2.31
N PRO A 62 -20.44 15.21 -2.87
CA PRO A 62 -21.73 15.21 -2.16
C PRO A 62 -22.25 13.81 -1.85
N LEU A 63 -22.05 12.84 -2.76
CA LEU A 63 -22.46 11.43 -2.58
C LEU A 63 -21.63 10.76 -1.49
N TYR A 64 -20.32 11.03 -1.47
CA TYR A 64 -19.44 10.52 -0.42
C TYR A 64 -19.77 11.09 0.94
N LYS A 65 -20.13 12.38 0.99
CA LYS A 65 -20.60 13.00 2.22
C LYS A 65 -21.89 12.34 2.72
N GLU A 66 -22.87 12.16 1.85
CA GLU A 66 -24.13 11.48 2.19
C GLU A 66 -23.88 10.05 2.68
N ARG A 67 -23.01 9.30 2.02
CA ARG A 67 -22.56 7.98 2.48
C ARG A 67 -21.97 8.03 3.89
N ALA A 68 -21.09 9.01 4.16
CA ALA A 68 -20.49 9.18 5.48
C ALA A 68 -21.55 9.51 6.55
N ASP A 69 -22.49 10.38 6.23
CA ASP A 69 -23.59 10.76 7.13
C ASP A 69 -24.47 9.54 7.48
N ILE A 70 -24.75 8.66 6.51
CA ILE A 70 -25.48 7.40 6.73
C ILE A 70 -24.68 6.44 7.59
N ILE A 71 -23.40 6.21 7.24
CA ILE A 71 -22.51 5.27 7.97
C ILE A 71 -22.32 5.69 9.42
N ASN A 72 -22.19 6.99 9.67
CA ASN A 72 -21.96 7.53 11.02
C ASN A 72 -23.24 7.72 11.82
N GLY A 73 -24.43 7.58 11.21
CA GLY A 73 -25.71 7.82 11.85
C GLY A 73 -26.11 9.29 11.92
N ASP A 74 -25.39 10.18 11.22
CA ASP A 74 -25.71 11.61 11.16
C ASP A 74 -26.96 11.87 10.28
N LYS A 75 -27.21 10.99 9.29
CA LYS A 75 -28.42 10.96 8.49
C LYS A 75 -29.33 9.82 8.94
N LYS A 76 -30.57 10.18 9.31
CA LYS A 76 -31.61 9.20 9.61
C LYS A 76 -32.12 8.56 8.35
N VAL A 77 -32.28 7.24 8.36
CA VAL A 77 -32.82 6.46 7.26
C VAL A 77 -34.14 5.86 7.71
N SER A 78 -35.22 6.20 7.00
CA SER A 78 -36.55 5.70 7.31
C SER A 78 -36.72 4.25 6.86
N PHE A 79 -37.49 3.46 7.64
CA PHE A 79 -37.88 2.11 7.24
C PHE A 79 -38.63 2.10 5.90
N ASP A 80 -39.41 3.15 5.62
CA ASP A 80 -40.16 3.28 4.37
C ASP A 80 -39.25 3.37 3.13
N ASP A 81 -38.03 3.91 3.28
CA ASP A 81 -37.06 4.03 2.18
C ASP A 81 -36.48 2.67 1.77
N VAL A 82 -36.54 1.67 2.65
CA VAL A 82 -35.89 0.36 2.44
C VAL A 82 -36.84 -0.83 2.46
N LYS A 83 -38.13 -0.63 2.68
CA LYS A 83 -39.14 -1.71 2.79
C LYS A 83 -39.20 -2.65 1.57
N ASP A 84 -38.94 -2.11 0.39
CA ASP A 84 -38.97 -2.90 -0.85
C ASP A 84 -37.79 -3.87 -0.94
N ILE A 85 -36.64 -3.49 -0.37
CA ILE A 85 -35.41 -4.31 -0.29
C ILE A 85 -35.58 -5.39 0.79
N LEU A 86 -36.32 -5.10 1.85
CA LEU A 86 -36.52 -5.98 3.01
C LEU A 86 -37.65 -6.98 2.85
N SER A 87 -38.24 -7.05 1.65
CA SER A 87 -39.33 -8.04 1.35
C SER A 87 -38.80 -9.46 1.58
N GLY A 88 -39.32 -10.12 2.64
CA GLY A 88 -38.87 -11.46 3.06
C GLY A 88 -37.80 -11.50 4.17
N VAL A 89 -37.30 -10.37 4.60
CA VAL A 89 -36.37 -10.28 5.76
C VAL A 89 -37.18 -9.96 7.01
N GLN A 90 -37.01 -10.74 8.08
CA GLN A 90 -37.59 -10.41 9.37
C GLN A 90 -36.76 -9.29 10.02
N VAL A 91 -37.31 -8.08 10.02
CA VAL A 91 -36.71 -6.93 10.72
C VAL A 91 -37.17 -6.96 12.17
N THR A 92 -36.24 -7.08 13.09
CA THR A 92 -36.51 -7.18 14.53
C THR A 92 -36.82 -5.83 15.20
N SER A 93 -36.47 -4.72 14.54
CA SER A 93 -36.76 -3.36 15.01
C SER A 93 -37.04 -2.46 13.84
N THR A 94 -38.08 -1.64 13.94
CA THR A 94 -38.42 -0.57 13.00
C THR A 94 -37.95 0.81 13.51
N GLU A 95 -37.27 0.83 14.68
CA GLU A 95 -36.74 2.06 15.23
C GLU A 95 -35.47 2.47 14.48
N GLU A 96 -35.38 3.75 14.16
CA GLU A 96 -34.20 4.33 13.53
C GLU A 96 -32.98 4.12 14.45
N SER A 97 -31.90 3.52 13.91
CA SER A 97 -30.64 3.40 14.62
C SER A 97 -29.92 4.75 14.59
N GLU A 98 -29.78 5.39 15.73
CA GLU A 98 -28.98 6.61 15.88
C GLU A 98 -27.47 6.36 15.81
N THR A 99 -27.05 5.11 15.79
CA THR A 99 -25.63 4.71 15.93
C THR A 99 -24.92 4.48 14.60
N GLY A 100 -25.60 4.60 13.45
CA GLY A 100 -25.04 4.31 12.14
C GLY A 100 -24.66 2.83 11.97
N ILE A 101 -23.64 2.56 11.16
CA ILE A 101 -23.13 1.20 10.90
C ILE A 101 -21.82 0.98 11.67
N PRO A 102 -21.82 0.23 12.78
CA PRO A 102 -20.62 0.04 13.58
C PRO A 102 -19.51 -0.66 12.81
N SER A 103 -18.28 -0.13 12.93
CA SER A 103 -17.07 -0.74 12.33
C SER A 103 -17.14 -0.96 10.80
N TYR A 104 -17.93 -0.15 10.09
CA TYR A 104 -18.14 -0.27 8.64
C TYR A 104 -16.81 -0.37 7.88
N TRP A 105 -15.92 0.60 8.06
CA TRP A 105 -14.65 0.66 7.34
C TRP A 105 -13.70 -0.48 7.71
N LEU A 106 -13.67 -0.90 8.98
CA LEU A 106 -12.92 -2.08 9.40
C LEU A 106 -13.43 -3.33 8.67
N THR A 107 -14.74 -3.49 8.57
CA THR A 107 -15.35 -4.60 7.84
C THR A 107 -14.98 -4.56 6.36
N CYS A 108 -15.04 -3.40 5.71
CA CYS A 108 -14.60 -3.22 4.33
C CYS A 108 -13.13 -3.60 4.12
N LEU A 109 -12.23 -3.13 4.99
CA LEU A 109 -10.80 -3.44 4.91
C LEU A 109 -10.53 -4.94 5.10
N LYS A 110 -11.21 -5.61 6.03
CA LYS A 110 -11.07 -7.05 6.26
C LYS A 110 -11.58 -7.92 5.11
N HIS A 111 -12.56 -7.44 4.35
CA HIS A 111 -13.08 -8.14 3.17
C HIS A 111 -12.32 -7.79 1.88
N SER A 112 -11.45 -6.80 1.91
CA SER A 112 -10.60 -6.48 0.77
C SER A 112 -9.45 -7.49 0.65
N LYS A 113 -9.29 -8.11 -0.53
CA LYS A 113 -8.16 -9.03 -0.81
C LYS A 113 -6.79 -8.39 -0.60
N GLN A 114 -6.70 -7.07 -0.74
CA GLN A 114 -5.44 -6.32 -0.64
C GLN A 114 -5.07 -5.98 0.81
N PHE A 115 -6.07 -5.76 1.67
CA PHE A 115 -5.85 -5.28 3.02
C PHE A 115 -6.10 -6.33 4.11
N SER A 116 -6.85 -7.40 3.82
CA SER A 116 -7.22 -8.42 4.81
C SER A 116 -6.01 -9.05 5.52
N GLU A 117 -4.92 -9.27 4.79
CA GLU A 117 -3.68 -9.86 5.35
C GLU A 117 -2.83 -8.86 6.14
N LEU A 118 -3.06 -7.55 5.95
CA LEU A 118 -2.29 -6.49 6.61
C LEU A 118 -2.88 -6.10 7.96
N VAL A 119 -4.17 -6.39 8.20
CA VAL A 119 -4.89 -6.00 9.42
C VAL A 119 -4.66 -7.02 10.52
N ASN A 120 -3.88 -6.65 11.52
CA ASN A 120 -3.67 -7.47 12.72
C ASN A 120 -4.72 -7.13 13.82
N LYS A 121 -4.72 -7.92 14.93
CA LYS A 121 -5.70 -7.72 16.03
C LYS A 121 -5.60 -6.35 16.71
N LYS A 122 -4.41 -5.76 16.80
CA LYS A 122 -4.24 -4.41 17.35
C LYS A 122 -4.76 -3.36 16.36
N ASP A 123 -4.53 -3.56 15.05
CA ASP A 123 -5.09 -2.70 14.01
C ASP A 123 -6.62 -2.67 14.08
N GLU A 124 -7.28 -3.82 14.31
CA GLU A 124 -8.74 -3.88 14.43
C GLU A 124 -9.27 -2.95 15.53
N ALA A 125 -8.58 -2.90 16.67
CA ALA A 125 -9.00 -2.05 17.78
C ALA A 125 -8.94 -0.55 17.39
N VAL A 126 -7.89 -0.15 16.69
CA VAL A 126 -7.72 1.22 16.20
C VAL A 126 -8.70 1.54 15.08
N LEU A 127 -8.83 0.65 14.08
CA LEU A 127 -9.67 0.82 12.89
C LEU A 127 -11.18 0.85 13.19
N LYS A 128 -11.63 0.36 14.34
CA LYS A 128 -13.02 0.57 14.83
C LYS A 128 -13.39 2.05 14.94
N ASN A 129 -12.40 2.92 15.12
CA ASN A 129 -12.60 4.35 15.21
C ASN A 129 -12.54 5.07 13.86
N LEU A 130 -12.32 4.34 12.76
CA LEU A 130 -12.28 4.91 11.42
C LEU A 130 -13.69 5.32 11.00
N LYS A 131 -13.87 6.63 10.77
CA LYS A 131 -15.13 7.30 10.50
C LYS A 131 -15.41 7.39 9.00
N ASP A 132 -14.38 7.73 8.21
CA ASP A 132 -14.49 7.87 6.76
C ASP A 132 -13.13 7.75 6.08
N ILE A 133 -13.14 7.45 4.77
CA ILE A 133 -11.99 7.50 3.88
C ILE A 133 -12.35 8.36 2.68
N THR A 134 -11.57 9.41 2.43
CA THR A 134 -11.79 10.32 1.31
C THR A 134 -10.57 10.43 0.42
N LEU A 135 -10.80 10.80 -0.83
CA LEU A 135 -9.78 11.02 -1.85
C LEU A 135 -9.76 12.50 -2.25
N ASP A 136 -8.61 12.99 -2.66
CA ASP A 136 -8.44 14.31 -3.28
C ASP A 136 -7.51 14.16 -4.48
N PHE A 137 -8.03 14.35 -5.69
CA PHE A 137 -7.27 14.32 -6.93
C PHE A 137 -6.89 15.72 -7.37
N LYS A 138 -5.63 15.89 -7.73
CA LYS A 138 -5.11 17.14 -8.33
C LYS A 138 -5.12 17.06 -9.85
N GLU A 139 -5.25 18.19 -10.50
CA GLU A 139 -5.14 18.27 -11.97
C GLU A 139 -3.74 17.91 -12.49
N SER A 140 -2.73 17.89 -11.61
CA SER A 140 -1.38 17.39 -11.91
C SER A 140 -1.32 15.87 -12.08
N GLY A 141 -2.34 15.14 -11.59
CA GLY A 141 -2.37 13.70 -11.46
C GLY A 141 -2.00 13.20 -10.06
N ASP A 142 -1.41 14.05 -9.22
CA ASP A 142 -1.15 13.74 -7.83
C ASP A 142 -2.46 13.50 -7.09
N PHE A 143 -2.45 12.63 -6.08
CA PHE A 143 -3.64 12.38 -5.28
C PHE A 143 -3.31 12.13 -3.82
N SER A 144 -4.32 12.26 -3.00
CA SER A 144 -4.21 12.08 -1.55
C SER A 144 -5.34 11.21 -1.03
N ILE A 145 -5.01 10.33 -0.09
CA ILE A 145 -5.99 9.55 0.65
C ILE A 145 -6.01 10.06 2.08
N PHE A 146 -7.20 10.38 2.60
CA PHE A 146 -7.40 10.81 3.96
C PHE A 146 -8.22 9.77 4.72
N PHE A 147 -7.77 9.43 5.91
CA PHE A 147 -8.44 8.55 6.84
C PHE A 147 -8.92 9.38 8.03
N HIS A 148 -10.22 9.50 8.18
CA HIS A 148 -10.86 10.29 9.22
C HIS A 148 -11.22 9.42 10.40
N PHE A 149 -10.68 9.72 11.57
CA PHE A 149 -10.94 8.97 12.81
C PHE A 149 -11.83 9.75 13.77
N LYS A 150 -12.62 9.04 14.56
CA LYS A 150 -13.22 9.57 15.78
C LYS A 150 -12.12 9.83 16.79
N GLU A 151 -12.37 10.71 17.76
CA GLU A 151 -11.51 10.84 18.95
C GLU A 151 -11.32 9.45 19.58
N ASN A 152 -10.07 9.10 19.87
CA ASN A 152 -9.71 7.77 20.32
C ASN A 152 -8.50 7.81 21.28
N GLU A 153 -8.28 6.70 21.98
CA GLU A 153 -7.21 6.54 22.97
C GLU A 153 -5.84 6.20 22.39
N TYR A 154 -5.75 5.87 21.08
CA TYR A 154 -4.54 5.34 20.45
C TYR A 154 -3.60 6.42 19.96
N PHE A 155 -4.13 7.50 19.39
CA PHE A 155 -3.36 8.66 18.90
C PHE A 155 -4.25 9.93 18.87
N LYS A 156 -3.62 11.10 18.81
CA LYS A 156 -4.34 12.38 18.92
C LYS A 156 -4.85 12.95 17.59
N HIS A 157 -4.40 12.41 16.47
CA HIS A 157 -4.75 12.95 15.15
C HIS A 157 -6.16 12.53 14.75
N SER A 158 -7.02 13.47 14.38
CA SER A 158 -8.35 13.17 13.82
C SER A 158 -8.27 12.69 12.37
N ASN A 159 -7.22 13.08 11.64
CA ASN A 159 -7.02 12.73 10.24
C ASN A 159 -5.60 12.22 10.02
N LEU A 160 -5.49 11.09 9.34
CA LEU A 160 -4.23 10.60 8.78
C LEU A 160 -4.30 10.74 7.26
N PHE A 161 -3.20 11.09 6.63
CA PHE A 161 -3.15 11.25 5.19
C PHE A 161 -2.00 10.47 4.57
N ARG A 162 -2.14 10.21 3.27
CA ARG A 162 -1.08 9.73 2.40
C ARG A 162 -1.17 10.43 1.06
N HIS A 163 -0.14 11.22 0.72
CA HIS A 163 -0.02 11.96 -0.53
C HIS A 163 0.87 11.21 -1.51
N PHE A 164 0.38 11.02 -2.72
CA PHE A 164 1.08 10.38 -3.81
C PHE A 164 1.45 11.42 -4.86
N TYR A 165 2.75 11.58 -5.08
CA TYR A 165 3.29 12.45 -6.11
C TYR A 165 3.71 11.59 -7.29
N LEU A 166 3.21 11.93 -8.48
CA LEU A 166 3.43 11.17 -9.70
C LEU A 166 4.44 11.89 -10.60
N ASP A 167 5.14 11.11 -11.43
CA ASP A 167 5.94 11.65 -12.52
C ASP A 167 5.09 11.86 -13.80
N ASP A 168 5.70 12.40 -14.86
CA ASP A 168 5.05 12.60 -16.17
C ASP A 168 4.54 11.29 -16.80
N LYS A 169 5.00 10.13 -16.33
CA LYS A 169 4.59 8.79 -16.79
C LYS A 169 3.54 8.14 -15.86
N GLN A 170 3.04 8.89 -14.87
CA GLN A 170 2.11 8.41 -13.83
C GLN A 170 2.70 7.32 -12.91
N ASN A 171 4.03 7.26 -12.78
CA ASN A 171 4.66 6.42 -11.77
C ASN A 171 4.77 7.18 -10.46
N ILE A 172 4.72 6.46 -9.35
CA ILE A 172 4.88 7.04 -8.03
C ILE A 172 6.33 7.51 -7.86
N LYS A 173 6.53 8.83 -7.80
CA LYS A 173 7.82 9.48 -7.54
C LYS A 173 8.10 9.60 -6.05
N LYS A 174 7.10 9.97 -5.27
CA LYS A 174 7.22 10.22 -3.83
C LYS A 174 5.89 9.93 -3.14
N ILE A 175 5.96 9.46 -1.91
CA ILE A 175 4.81 9.35 -1.02
C ILE A 175 5.17 10.06 0.28
N GLU A 176 4.32 10.96 0.72
CA GLU A 176 4.36 11.59 2.03
C GLU A 176 3.16 11.16 2.84
N SER A 177 3.39 10.82 4.10
CA SER A 177 2.33 10.30 4.97
C SER A 177 2.34 10.96 6.33
N SER A 178 1.22 10.89 7.03
CA SER A 178 1.15 11.33 8.43
C SER A 178 2.11 10.52 9.29
N LYS A 179 2.90 11.20 10.10
CA LYS A 179 3.62 10.58 11.21
C LYS A 179 2.66 10.36 12.36
N ILE A 180 2.39 9.10 12.70
CA ILE A 180 1.43 8.75 13.74
C ILE A 180 2.13 8.81 15.10
N GLU A 181 1.67 9.70 15.97
CA GLU A 181 2.13 9.80 17.36
C GLU A 181 1.23 8.94 18.25
N TRP A 182 1.67 7.70 18.47
CA TRP A 182 0.98 6.76 19.35
C TRP A 182 1.06 7.19 20.80
N THR A 183 -0.03 7.03 21.55
CA THR A 183 -0.08 7.42 22.98
C THR A 183 0.84 6.57 23.84
N SER A 184 1.07 5.32 23.48
CA SER A 184 2.07 4.45 24.11
C SER A 184 2.57 3.36 23.14
N GLU A 185 3.68 2.70 23.50
CA GLU A 185 4.21 1.56 22.71
C GLU A 185 3.27 0.34 22.74
N GLU A 186 2.51 0.14 23.82
CA GLU A 186 1.59 -0.96 23.98
C GLU A 186 0.44 -0.92 22.98
N VAL A 187 -0.06 0.27 22.67
CA VAL A 187 -1.16 0.47 21.73
C VAL A 187 -0.69 0.58 20.28
N ASN A 188 0.61 0.78 20.06
CA ASN A 188 1.18 0.86 18.71
C ASN A 188 1.11 -0.50 18.00
N PRO A 189 0.33 -0.65 16.92
CA PRO A 189 0.19 -1.94 16.23
C PRO A 189 1.35 -2.29 15.32
N THR A 190 2.26 -1.34 15.04
CA THR A 190 3.39 -1.55 14.13
C THR A 190 4.62 -2.16 14.81
N VAL A 191 4.58 -2.30 16.14
CA VAL A 191 5.69 -2.82 16.93
C VAL A 191 5.23 -3.84 17.97
N GLU A 192 6.12 -4.78 18.30
CA GLU A 192 5.92 -5.77 19.35
C GLU A 192 7.17 -5.87 20.22
N ARG A 193 6.96 -6.06 21.53
CA ARG A 193 8.05 -6.28 22.48
C ARG A 193 8.44 -7.75 22.50
N LYS A 194 9.62 -8.08 21.98
CA LYS A 194 10.21 -9.44 22.07
C LYS A 194 11.29 -9.50 23.13
N LYS A 195 11.18 -10.50 24.00
CA LYS A 195 12.19 -10.78 25.01
C LYS A 195 13.30 -11.64 24.39
N LYS A 196 14.52 -11.11 24.25
CA LYS A 196 15.70 -11.86 23.84
C LYS A 196 16.54 -12.22 25.07
N LYS A 197 16.83 -13.52 25.25
CA LYS A 197 17.76 -14.00 26.26
C LYS A 197 19.17 -13.81 25.71
N LEU A 198 19.97 -12.92 26.30
CA LEU A 198 21.39 -12.84 25.99
C LEU A 198 22.14 -13.96 26.70
N LYS A 199 22.73 -14.88 25.94
CA LYS A 199 23.64 -15.89 26.47
C LYS A 199 24.92 -15.16 26.93
N SER A 200 25.20 -15.19 28.22
CA SER A 200 26.50 -14.73 28.73
C SER A 200 27.59 -15.69 28.28
N LYS A 201 28.74 -15.13 27.84
CA LYS A 201 29.93 -15.94 27.52
C LYS A 201 30.50 -16.64 28.75
N ASN A 202 30.15 -16.25 29.97
CA ASN A 202 30.56 -16.89 31.20
C ASN A 202 29.45 -17.80 31.73
N LYS A 203 29.76 -19.07 31.94
CA LYS A 203 28.87 -20.12 32.43
C LYS A 203 28.23 -19.89 33.82
N SER A 204 28.64 -18.81 34.52
CA SER A 204 28.21 -18.48 35.90
C SER A 204 27.41 -17.19 36.02
N ALA A 205 27.03 -16.54 34.90
CA ALA A 205 26.30 -15.27 34.94
C ALA A 205 24.81 -15.43 34.64
N GLU A 206 23.98 -14.72 35.40
CA GLU A 206 22.53 -14.68 35.21
C GLU A 206 22.16 -14.29 33.76
N VAL A 207 21.17 -14.99 33.22
CA VAL A 207 20.64 -14.73 31.89
C VAL A 207 19.97 -13.36 31.88
N LYS A 208 20.63 -12.35 31.31
CA LYS A 208 20.00 -11.05 31.11
C LYS A 208 18.94 -11.13 30.02
N VAL A 209 17.71 -10.89 30.41
CA VAL A 209 16.58 -10.75 29.45
C VAL A 209 16.52 -9.30 29.01
N VAL A 210 16.79 -9.05 27.73
CA VAL A 210 16.64 -7.71 27.12
C VAL A 210 15.35 -7.71 26.30
N THR A 211 14.50 -6.76 26.58
CA THR A 211 13.30 -6.50 25.79
C THR A 211 13.66 -5.61 24.62
N LYS A 212 13.42 -6.03 23.39
CA LYS A 212 13.61 -5.27 22.18
C LYS A 212 12.28 -5.06 21.47
N LEU A 213 12.04 -3.84 20.98
CA LEU A 213 10.94 -3.55 20.08
C LEU A 213 11.33 -4.05 18.68
N GLU A 214 10.48 -4.85 18.08
CA GLU A 214 10.62 -5.31 16.70
C GLU A 214 9.43 -4.85 15.89
N GLU A 215 9.66 -4.40 14.65
CA GLU A 215 8.60 -4.05 13.73
C GLU A 215 7.81 -5.31 13.35
N VAL A 216 6.49 -5.17 13.28
CA VAL A 216 5.56 -6.24 12.87
C VAL A 216 4.68 -5.77 11.72
N PRO A 217 4.16 -6.70 10.89
CA PRO A 217 3.16 -6.37 9.88
C PRO A 217 1.93 -5.74 10.53
N SER A 218 1.50 -4.60 9.97
CA SER A 218 0.35 -3.82 10.44
C SER A 218 -0.22 -3.02 9.29
N PHE A 219 -1.53 -2.79 9.28
CA PHE A 219 -2.17 -1.85 8.38
C PHE A 219 -1.50 -0.46 8.45
N PHE A 220 -1.11 -0.01 9.64
CA PHE A 220 -0.52 1.33 9.85
C PHE A 220 0.89 1.47 9.27
N ASN A 221 1.54 0.38 8.84
CA ASN A 221 2.75 0.46 8.00
C ASN A 221 2.47 1.09 6.62
N PHE A 222 1.19 1.19 6.23
CA PHE A 222 0.76 1.94 5.06
C PHE A 222 1.17 3.41 5.14
N PHE A 223 1.30 4.00 6.32
CA PHE A 223 1.69 5.40 6.52
C PHE A 223 3.22 5.62 6.59
N LYS A 224 4.02 4.75 5.99
CA LYS A 224 5.45 4.97 5.81
C LYS A 224 5.71 5.79 4.55
N ASP A 225 6.59 6.79 4.66
CA ASP A 225 7.03 7.59 3.52
C ASP A 225 7.81 6.75 2.52
N TYR A 226 7.77 7.14 1.27
CA TYR A 226 8.51 6.52 0.19
C TYR A 226 9.04 7.57 -0.79
N THR A 227 10.28 7.41 -1.22
CA THR A 227 10.86 8.19 -2.31
C THR A 227 11.53 7.22 -3.28
N ALA A 228 11.16 7.29 -4.55
CA ALA A 228 11.82 6.49 -5.58
C ALA A 228 13.28 6.94 -5.71
N CYS A 229 14.22 5.99 -5.59
CA CYS A 229 15.61 6.25 -5.88
C CYS A 229 15.76 6.45 -7.40
N GLU A 230 16.37 7.55 -7.83
CA GLU A 230 16.72 7.75 -9.23
C GLU A 230 17.72 6.66 -9.62
N GLY A 231 17.28 5.63 -10.36
CA GLY A 231 18.17 4.62 -10.93
C GLY A 231 17.71 3.17 -10.92
N HIS A 232 16.67 2.76 -10.20
CA HIS A 232 16.21 1.37 -10.24
C HIS A 232 14.69 1.26 -10.30
N ALA A 233 14.16 1.11 -11.51
CA ALA A 233 12.83 0.56 -11.73
C ALA A 233 12.89 -0.96 -11.46
N SER A 234 12.75 -1.37 -10.21
CA SER A 234 12.55 -2.77 -9.88
C SER A 234 11.37 -2.88 -8.90
N HIS A 235 10.31 -3.48 -9.40
CA HIS A 235 9.25 -4.02 -8.58
C HIS A 235 9.84 -5.00 -7.57
N SER A 236 9.84 -4.63 -6.31
CA SER A 236 10.07 -5.59 -5.24
C SER A 236 8.99 -5.43 -4.18
N HIS A 237 7.97 -6.27 -4.29
CA HIS A 237 7.25 -6.70 -3.12
C HIS A 237 8.26 -7.33 -2.15
N PRO A 238 8.18 -7.07 -0.84
CA PRO A 238 9.05 -7.72 0.11
C PRO A 238 8.70 -9.21 0.20
N HIS A 239 9.38 -10.05 -0.60
CA HIS A 239 9.38 -11.49 -0.36
C HIS A 239 10.07 -11.75 0.99
N LYS A 240 9.36 -12.44 1.87
CA LYS A 240 9.92 -13.09 3.05
C LYS A 240 11.15 -13.90 2.65
N LYS A 241 12.31 -13.55 3.15
CA LYS A 241 13.44 -14.48 3.23
C LYS A 241 13.11 -15.49 4.33
N SER A 242 12.88 -16.73 3.92
CA SER A 242 12.95 -17.88 4.78
C SER A 242 14.43 -18.08 5.13
N ASP A 243 14.76 -17.90 6.39
CA ASP A 243 16.06 -18.21 6.97
C ASP A 243 16.06 -19.71 7.30
N ASP A 244 16.39 -20.55 6.32
CA ASP A 244 16.67 -21.96 6.52
C ASP A 244 18.12 -22.09 6.94
N GLY A 245 18.33 -22.05 8.26
CA GLY A 245 19.61 -22.41 8.88
C GLY A 245 19.85 -23.91 8.76
N GLU A 246 20.68 -24.33 7.84
CA GLU A 246 21.26 -25.65 7.84
C GLU A 246 22.24 -25.81 9.01
N GLU A 247 21.89 -26.65 9.98
CA GLU A 247 22.85 -27.21 10.93
C GLU A 247 23.48 -28.45 10.29
N GLU A 248 24.74 -28.32 9.88
CA GLU A 248 25.64 -29.48 9.65
C GLU A 248 25.99 -30.14 10.98
N ASP A 249 25.49 -31.34 11.23
CA ASP A 249 26.04 -32.26 12.22
C ASP A 249 26.80 -33.38 11.52
N ALA A 250 28.13 -33.27 11.57
CA ALA A 250 29.05 -34.33 11.25
C ALA A 250 29.06 -35.40 12.34
N LYS A 251 28.69 -36.62 12.00
CA LYS A 251 29.18 -37.80 12.76
C LYS A 251 29.48 -39.00 11.86
N THR A 252 30.75 -39.26 11.83
CA THR A 252 31.44 -40.48 11.42
C THR A 252 30.84 -41.78 11.99
N GLY A 253 30.76 -42.82 11.18
CA GLY A 253 30.49 -44.18 11.64
C GLY A 253 30.52 -45.23 10.54
N ARG A 254 31.65 -45.93 10.48
CA ARG A 254 31.95 -47.11 9.66
C ARG A 254 30.92 -48.22 9.79
N GLY A 255 30.78 -49.03 8.74
CA GLY A 255 30.38 -50.45 8.89
C GLY A 255 29.71 -51.07 7.68
N ASN A 256 30.47 -51.62 6.82
CA ASN A 256 30.46 -52.99 6.25
C ASN A 256 29.16 -53.63 5.72
N SER A 257 29.26 -53.97 4.45
CA SER A 257 29.07 -55.31 3.84
C SER A 257 27.67 -55.86 3.57
N GLU A 258 27.59 -56.30 2.34
CA GLU A 258 27.03 -57.53 1.79
C GLU A 258 25.59 -57.53 1.21
N HIS A 259 25.62 -57.71 -0.09
CA HIS A 259 24.95 -58.75 -0.90
C HIS A 259 23.41 -58.93 -0.84
N GLU A 260 22.86 -58.91 -1.93
CA GLU A 260 22.11 -59.84 -2.81
C GLU A 260 20.87 -59.16 -3.39
N ASN A 261 20.79 -58.97 -4.65
CA ASN A 261 20.31 -59.77 -5.79
C ASN A 261 18.84 -60.25 -5.67
N PHE A 262 18.16 -60.11 -6.78
CA PHE A 262 16.88 -60.68 -7.25
C PHE A 262 15.60 -59.82 -7.19
N GLY A 263 15.12 -59.67 -8.47
CA GLY A 263 13.71 -59.58 -8.76
C GLY A 263 13.33 -58.42 -9.63
#